data_6302f2cd359ea0e6ea7cebe12bdf589f
#
_entry.id   6302f2cd359ea0e6ea7cebe12bdf589f
#
_cell.length_a   1.000
_cell.length_b   1.000
_cell.length_c   1.000
_cell.angle_alpha   90.00
_cell.angle_beta   90.00
_cell.angle_gamma   90.00
#
_symmetry.space_group_name_H-M   'P 1'
#
loop_
_entity.id
_entity.type
_entity.pdbx_description
1 polymer ?
#
loop_
_entity_poly.entity_id
_entity_poly.type
_entity_poly.pdbx_seq_one_letter_code
_entity_poly.pdbx_strand_id
1 'polypeptide(L)'
;RIEDDLCTFSLDTSGESLHKRGHKEQVNKAPMRETLAALFLRAAGYDGTAPMYDPMCGSGTFPIEAAEIASKMDAGRSREFAFQNLQNYDPDQFDALHGTAVPQTAPTFGSDRDAGAIRMSIANAERAGVAAQFDIKPISDITPPTDQPGLVISNPPYGGRIGNKKPLYGLYASFGTRMKSEFCGWRVAIVTSEPSLAKATGLPFLPAGPVVAHGGIKVRLWQTKPL
;
A
#
# COMPACT_ATOMS: atom_id res chain seq x y z
N ARG A 1 -5.46 -33.91 -9.37
CA ARG A 1 -4.16 -34.54 -9.58
C ARG A 1 -4.32 -36.06 -9.43
N ILE A 2 -3.79 -36.81 -10.35
CA ILE A 2 -3.77 -38.28 -10.25
C ILE A 2 -2.32 -38.71 -10.23
N GLU A 3 -1.94 -39.54 -9.24
CA GLU A 3 -0.58 -40.04 -9.03
C GLU A 3 -0.68 -41.43 -8.37
N ASP A 4 -0.09 -42.43 -8.95
CA ASP A 4 -0.12 -43.82 -8.46
C ASP A 4 -1.54 -44.32 -8.08
N ASP A 5 -2.51 -44.15 -8.98
CA ASP A 5 -3.93 -44.46 -8.81
C ASP A 5 -4.66 -43.66 -7.70
N LEU A 6 -3.96 -42.72 -7.03
CA LEU A 6 -4.57 -41.79 -6.08
C LEU A 6 -5.07 -40.54 -6.78
N CYS A 7 -6.35 -40.27 -6.65
CA CYS A 7 -7.01 -39.08 -7.17
C CYS A 7 -7.16 -38.03 -6.06
N THR A 8 -6.44 -36.91 -6.18
CA THR A 8 -6.52 -35.78 -5.23
C THR A 8 -7.37 -34.66 -5.84
N PHE A 9 -8.43 -34.28 -5.13
CA PHE A 9 -9.26 -33.11 -5.45
C PHE A 9 -8.89 -31.95 -4.53
N SER A 10 -8.72 -30.75 -5.12
CA SER A 10 -8.54 -29.51 -4.38
C SER A 10 -9.68 -28.58 -4.69
N LEU A 11 -10.33 -28.06 -3.66
CA LEU A 11 -11.40 -27.07 -3.77
C LEU A 11 -10.86 -25.72 -3.27
N ASP A 12 -10.92 -24.69 -4.11
CA ASP A 12 -10.66 -23.32 -3.69
C ASP A 12 -11.89 -22.80 -2.95
N THR A 13 -11.75 -22.60 -1.65
CA THR A 13 -12.82 -22.12 -0.77
C THR A 13 -12.78 -20.60 -0.57
N SER A 14 -11.74 -19.91 -1.05
CA SER A 14 -11.64 -18.45 -0.94
C SER A 14 -12.35 -17.68 -2.06
N GLY A 15 -12.37 -18.22 -3.28
CA GLY A 15 -12.97 -17.56 -4.45
C GLY A 15 -12.08 -16.47 -5.06
N GLU A 16 -12.66 -15.37 -5.53
CA GLU A 16 -11.92 -14.27 -6.16
C GLU A 16 -10.78 -13.73 -5.30
N SER A 17 -9.72 -13.24 -5.96
CA SER A 17 -8.56 -12.68 -5.25
C SER A 17 -8.95 -11.46 -4.42
N LEU A 18 -8.47 -11.37 -3.19
CA LEU A 18 -8.84 -10.32 -2.21
C LEU A 18 -8.66 -8.88 -2.72
N HIS A 19 -7.68 -8.61 -3.58
CA HIS A 19 -7.49 -7.28 -4.18
C HIS A 19 -8.57 -6.89 -5.18
N LYS A 20 -9.51 -7.77 -5.51
CA LYS A 20 -10.69 -7.51 -6.36
C LYS A 20 -11.96 -7.25 -5.54
N ARG A 21 -11.84 -6.84 -4.30
CA ARG A 21 -12.95 -6.59 -3.37
C ARG A 21 -13.77 -5.32 -3.67
N GLY A 22 -13.48 -4.60 -4.76
CA GLY A 22 -14.28 -3.48 -5.25
C GLY A 22 -13.94 -2.10 -4.67
N HIS A 23 -13.03 -1.99 -3.71
CA HIS A 23 -12.66 -0.69 -3.13
C HIS A 23 -11.93 0.22 -4.12
N LYS A 24 -11.17 -0.34 -5.05
CA LYS A 24 -10.38 0.41 -6.02
C LYS A 24 -10.81 0.08 -7.46
N GLU A 25 -11.81 0.80 -7.96
CA GLU A 25 -12.28 0.69 -9.34
C GLU A 25 -11.44 1.52 -10.29
N GLN A 26 -11.08 2.74 -9.88
CA GLN A 26 -10.26 3.63 -10.67
C GLN A 26 -8.78 3.45 -10.34
N VAL A 27 -7.99 3.18 -11.35
CA VAL A 27 -6.56 2.89 -11.19
C VAL A 27 -5.72 3.71 -12.16
N ASN A 28 -4.58 4.18 -11.70
CA ASN A 28 -3.57 4.83 -12.52
C ASN A 28 -2.70 3.76 -13.23
N LYS A 29 -1.77 4.19 -14.07
CA LYS A 29 -0.79 3.30 -14.73
C LYS A 29 0.01 2.52 -13.70
N ALA A 30 0.01 1.18 -13.77
CA ALA A 30 0.74 0.26 -12.88
C ALA A 30 0.39 0.38 -11.38
N PRO A 31 -0.89 0.22 -11.00
CA PRO A 31 -1.31 0.30 -9.60
C PRO A 31 -0.74 -0.86 -8.78
N MET A 32 -0.37 -0.57 -7.52
CA MET A 32 -0.06 -1.62 -6.55
C MET A 32 -1.36 -2.36 -6.16
N ARG A 33 -1.29 -3.69 -6.03
CA ARG A 33 -2.41 -4.46 -5.47
C ARG A 33 -2.56 -4.13 -3.99
N GLU A 34 -3.80 -4.03 -3.52
CA GLU A 34 -4.12 -3.70 -2.13
C GLU A 34 -3.46 -4.67 -1.13
N THR A 35 -3.57 -5.97 -1.39
CA THR A 35 -2.94 -7.00 -0.55
C THR A 35 -1.42 -6.85 -0.46
N LEU A 36 -0.78 -6.39 -1.53
CA LEU A 36 0.66 -6.15 -1.53
C LEU A 36 1.02 -4.87 -0.77
N ALA A 37 0.20 -3.83 -0.87
CA ALA A 37 0.37 -2.61 -0.09
C ALA A 37 0.22 -2.88 1.41
N ALA A 38 -0.79 -3.66 1.83
CA ALA A 38 -0.97 -4.08 3.22
C ALA A 38 0.24 -4.87 3.73
N LEU A 39 0.80 -5.79 2.92
CA LEU A 39 2.02 -6.52 3.26
C LEU A 39 3.23 -5.60 3.43
N PHE A 40 3.42 -4.61 2.55
CA PHE A 40 4.52 -3.66 2.68
C PHE A 40 4.36 -2.73 3.88
N LEU A 41 3.14 -2.29 4.20
CA LEU A 41 2.86 -1.54 5.43
C LEU A 41 3.28 -2.34 6.67
N ARG A 42 2.85 -3.61 6.76
CA ARG A 42 3.24 -4.51 7.87
C ARG A 42 4.75 -4.76 7.90
N ALA A 43 5.38 -5.00 6.74
CA ALA A 43 6.83 -5.19 6.64
C ALA A 43 7.62 -3.94 7.04
N ALA A 44 7.05 -2.74 6.82
CA ALA A 44 7.59 -1.47 7.31
C ALA A 44 7.29 -1.23 8.80
N GLY A 45 6.66 -2.19 9.49
CA GLY A 45 6.31 -2.08 10.90
C GLY A 45 5.17 -1.10 11.18
N TYR A 46 4.24 -0.92 10.23
CA TYR A 46 3.02 -0.13 10.43
C TYR A 46 1.95 -0.99 11.11
N ASP A 47 1.47 -0.54 12.24
CA ASP A 47 0.46 -1.21 13.05
C ASP A 47 -0.86 -0.41 13.20
N GLY A 48 -0.91 0.80 12.62
CA GLY A 48 -2.05 1.69 12.68
C GLY A 48 -2.02 2.69 13.83
N THR A 49 -0.97 2.72 14.65
CA THR A 49 -0.89 3.62 15.84
C THR A 49 -0.21 4.96 15.56
N ALA A 50 0.53 5.07 14.47
CA ALA A 50 1.24 6.28 14.06
C ALA A 50 0.70 6.83 12.73
N PRO A 51 0.84 8.14 12.45
CA PRO A 51 0.47 8.70 11.16
C PRO A 51 1.18 8.02 10.00
N MET A 52 0.50 7.93 8.85
CA MET A 52 1.08 7.41 7.60
C MET A 52 0.90 8.43 6.47
N TYR A 53 1.94 8.59 5.64
CA TYR A 53 1.92 9.50 4.50
C TYR A 53 2.52 8.85 3.24
N ASP A 54 1.78 8.92 2.11
CA ASP A 54 2.29 8.57 0.78
C ASP A 54 2.35 9.83 -0.10
N PRO A 55 3.55 10.40 -0.36
CA PRO A 55 3.71 11.61 -1.14
C PRO A 55 3.65 11.43 -2.67
N MET A 56 3.41 10.20 -3.15
CA MET A 56 3.19 9.87 -4.56
C MET A 56 2.09 8.80 -4.66
N CYS A 57 0.92 9.09 -4.05
CA CYS A 57 -0.09 8.09 -3.70
C CYS A 57 -0.83 7.50 -4.91
N GLY A 58 -0.76 8.15 -6.09
CA GLY A 58 -1.47 7.69 -7.27
C GLY A 58 -2.97 7.55 -7.02
N SER A 59 -3.49 6.33 -7.00
CA SER A 59 -4.90 6.03 -6.72
C SER A 59 -5.20 5.76 -5.23
N GLY A 60 -4.31 6.14 -4.31
CA GLY A 60 -4.52 6.11 -2.86
C GLY A 60 -4.31 4.76 -2.18
N THR A 61 -3.64 3.80 -2.82
CA THR A 61 -3.56 2.43 -2.29
C THR A 61 -2.96 2.35 -0.88
N PHE A 62 -1.79 2.94 -0.63
CA PHE A 62 -1.19 2.91 0.70
C PHE A 62 -2.01 3.65 1.77
N PRO A 63 -2.50 4.90 1.53
CA PRO A 63 -3.34 5.58 2.50
C PRO A 63 -4.61 4.83 2.88
N ILE A 64 -5.29 4.20 1.91
CA ILE A 64 -6.51 3.43 2.13
C ILE A 64 -6.21 2.18 2.96
N GLU A 65 -5.22 1.36 2.57
CA GLU A 65 -4.85 0.16 3.33
C GLU A 65 -4.35 0.49 4.74
N ALA A 66 -3.64 1.60 4.91
CA ALA A 66 -3.21 2.06 6.23
C ALA A 66 -4.39 2.48 7.12
N ALA A 67 -5.40 3.16 6.55
CA ALA A 67 -6.61 3.54 7.26
C ALA A 67 -7.43 2.31 7.70
N GLU A 68 -7.53 1.29 6.84
CA GLU A 68 -8.15 0.00 7.20
C GLU A 68 -7.42 -0.70 8.34
N ILE A 69 -6.07 -0.70 8.31
CA ILE A 69 -5.26 -1.24 9.40
C ILE A 69 -5.49 -0.47 10.70
N ALA A 70 -5.50 0.88 10.64
CA ALA A 70 -5.72 1.75 11.81
C ALA A 70 -7.13 1.62 12.39
N SER A 71 -8.11 1.25 11.58
CA SER A 71 -9.50 1.01 12.00
C SER A 71 -9.79 -0.47 12.32
N LYS A 72 -8.79 -1.35 12.22
CA LYS A 72 -8.93 -2.82 12.40
C LYS A 72 -10.05 -3.42 11.55
N MET A 73 -10.26 -2.89 10.36
CA MET A 73 -11.28 -3.40 9.44
C MET A 73 -10.86 -4.74 8.83
N ASP A 74 -11.80 -5.65 8.71
CA ASP A 74 -11.58 -6.93 8.04
C ASP A 74 -11.35 -6.72 6.55
N ALA A 75 -10.26 -7.27 6.04
CA ALA A 75 -9.86 -7.10 4.65
C ALA A 75 -10.88 -7.69 3.66
N GLY A 76 -11.64 -8.69 4.08
CA GLY A 76 -12.64 -9.40 3.28
C GLY A 76 -14.08 -8.85 3.40
N ARG A 77 -14.34 -7.81 4.17
CA ARG A 77 -15.69 -7.31 4.53
C ARG A 77 -16.60 -6.97 3.35
N SER A 78 -16.02 -6.65 2.20
CA SER A 78 -16.76 -6.19 1.01
C SER A 78 -16.84 -7.25 -0.09
N ARG A 79 -16.59 -8.51 0.23
CA ARG A 79 -16.65 -9.62 -0.74
C ARG A 79 -17.27 -10.86 -0.12
N GLU A 80 -17.81 -11.70 -0.98
CA GLU A 80 -18.20 -13.05 -0.63
C GLU A 80 -17.04 -14.03 -0.78
N PHE A 81 -17.07 -15.11 -0.05
CA PHE A 81 -16.11 -16.22 -0.13
C PHE A 81 -16.78 -17.45 -0.73
N ALA A 82 -16.06 -18.25 -1.50
CA ALA A 82 -16.61 -19.43 -2.15
C ALA A 82 -17.10 -20.47 -1.12
N PHE A 83 -16.51 -20.55 0.08
CA PHE A 83 -16.97 -21.46 1.14
C PHE A 83 -18.37 -21.15 1.65
N GLN A 84 -18.88 -19.91 1.48
CA GLN A 84 -20.25 -19.55 1.89
C GLN A 84 -21.32 -20.28 1.07
N ASN A 85 -20.95 -20.86 -0.08
CA ASN A 85 -21.82 -21.70 -0.90
C ASN A 85 -21.75 -23.20 -0.55
N LEU A 86 -20.96 -23.59 0.45
CA LEU A 86 -20.86 -24.98 0.87
C LEU A 86 -22.05 -25.36 1.77
N GLN A 87 -22.50 -26.60 1.67
CA GLN A 87 -23.67 -27.10 2.42
C GLN A 87 -23.47 -27.00 3.96
N ASN A 88 -22.25 -27.05 4.44
CA ASN A 88 -21.91 -26.97 5.85
C ASN A 88 -21.51 -25.54 6.30
N TYR A 89 -21.80 -24.52 5.50
CA TYR A 89 -21.58 -23.13 5.88
C TYR A 89 -22.53 -22.74 7.01
N ASP A 90 -21.98 -22.12 8.03
CA ASP A 90 -22.68 -21.59 9.20
C ASP A 90 -22.44 -20.08 9.30
N PRO A 91 -23.44 -19.24 8.98
CA PRO A 91 -23.30 -17.79 9.03
C PRO A 91 -22.96 -17.26 10.41
N ASP A 92 -23.54 -17.84 11.47
CA ASP A 92 -23.32 -17.36 12.84
C ASP A 92 -21.88 -17.60 13.29
N GLN A 93 -21.29 -18.74 12.92
CA GLN A 93 -19.87 -19.01 13.17
C GLN A 93 -18.98 -18.10 12.35
N PHE A 94 -19.34 -17.80 11.11
CA PHE A 94 -18.58 -16.91 10.25
C PHE A 94 -18.61 -15.48 10.81
N ASP A 95 -19.78 -14.99 11.19
CA ASP A 95 -19.94 -13.65 11.77
C ASP A 95 -19.19 -13.51 13.10
N ALA A 96 -19.12 -14.55 13.90
CA ALA A 96 -18.35 -14.57 15.15
C ALA A 96 -16.83 -14.45 14.94
N LEU A 97 -16.32 -14.73 13.73
CA LEU A 97 -14.89 -14.55 13.38
C LEU A 97 -14.56 -13.11 12.99
N HIS A 98 -15.57 -12.30 12.66
CA HIS A 98 -15.35 -10.91 12.27
C HIS A 98 -14.97 -10.04 13.47
N GLY A 99 -13.91 -9.27 13.31
CA GLY A 99 -13.54 -8.24 14.27
C GLY A 99 -14.52 -7.05 14.22
N THR A 100 -14.69 -6.37 15.35
CA THR A 100 -15.39 -5.09 15.36
C THR A 100 -14.44 -4.00 14.90
N ALA A 101 -14.77 -3.31 13.82
CA ALA A 101 -14.04 -2.11 13.40
C ALA A 101 -14.06 -1.08 14.54
N VAL A 102 -12.93 -0.41 14.72
CA VAL A 102 -12.77 0.64 15.73
C VAL A 102 -12.61 2.00 15.03
N PRO A 103 -12.87 3.12 15.73
CA PRO A 103 -12.49 4.42 15.21
C PRO A 103 -11.02 4.45 14.81
N GLN A 104 -10.72 5.07 13.68
CA GLN A 104 -9.35 5.14 13.16
C GLN A 104 -8.40 5.76 14.19
N THR A 105 -7.38 5.00 14.58
CA THR A 105 -6.48 5.38 15.69
C THR A 105 -5.39 6.37 15.27
N ALA A 106 -5.03 6.39 13.98
CA ALA A 106 -4.02 7.31 13.45
C ALA A 106 -4.43 7.82 12.06
N PRO A 107 -4.17 9.11 11.76
CA PRO A 107 -4.52 9.69 10.47
C PRO A 107 -3.64 9.14 9.34
N THR A 108 -4.22 9.07 8.13
CA THR A 108 -3.53 8.66 6.92
C THR A 108 -3.65 9.74 5.85
N PHE A 109 -2.55 9.97 5.15
CA PHE A 109 -2.41 11.04 4.20
C PHE A 109 -1.84 10.54 2.88
N GLY A 110 -2.27 11.18 1.79
CA GLY A 110 -1.70 10.97 0.47
C GLY A 110 -1.53 12.29 -0.27
N SER A 111 -0.50 12.41 -1.08
CA SER A 111 -0.43 13.48 -2.05
C SER A 111 0.10 12.98 -3.38
N ASP A 112 -0.27 13.69 -4.43
CA ASP A 112 0.26 13.49 -5.78
C ASP A 112 0.24 14.82 -6.52
N ARG A 113 1.13 15.00 -7.48
CA ARG A 113 1.11 16.19 -8.37
C ARG A 113 -0.05 16.16 -9.36
N ASP A 114 -0.61 14.99 -9.63
CA ASP A 114 -1.71 14.78 -10.58
C ASP A 114 -3.07 14.91 -9.87
N ALA A 115 -3.80 15.97 -10.18
CA ALA A 115 -5.15 16.20 -9.68
C ALA A 115 -6.12 15.06 -10.04
N GLY A 116 -5.91 14.37 -11.17
CA GLY A 116 -6.69 13.18 -11.55
C GLY A 116 -6.45 12.02 -10.59
N ALA A 117 -5.19 11.79 -10.22
CA ALA A 117 -4.83 10.78 -9.22
C ALA A 117 -5.48 11.07 -7.86
N ILE A 118 -5.48 12.33 -7.42
CA ILE A 118 -6.12 12.72 -6.15
C ILE A 118 -7.64 12.52 -6.19
N ARG A 119 -8.32 12.89 -7.28
CA ARG A 119 -9.76 12.57 -7.41
C ARG A 119 -10.04 11.07 -7.33
N MET A 120 -9.21 10.24 -7.97
CA MET A 120 -9.34 8.78 -7.89
C MET A 120 -9.12 8.28 -6.46
N SER A 121 -8.13 8.83 -5.74
CA SER A 121 -7.82 8.46 -4.35
C SER A 121 -9.00 8.75 -3.42
N ILE A 122 -9.61 9.93 -3.55
CA ILE A 122 -10.80 10.33 -2.76
C ILE A 122 -11.96 9.36 -3.01
N ALA A 123 -12.31 9.13 -4.28
CA ALA A 123 -13.41 8.23 -4.65
C ALA A 123 -13.16 6.77 -4.20
N ASN A 124 -11.89 6.31 -4.22
CA ASN A 124 -11.52 4.99 -3.74
C ASN A 124 -11.62 4.89 -2.20
N ALA A 125 -11.21 5.93 -1.46
CA ALA A 125 -11.32 5.98 0.00
C ALA A 125 -12.79 6.01 0.45
N GLU A 126 -13.64 6.78 -0.23
CA GLU A 126 -15.08 6.81 0.00
C GLU A 126 -15.71 5.41 -0.19
N ARG A 127 -15.38 4.69 -1.28
CA ARG A 127 -15.85 3.32 -1.50
C ARG A 127 -15.36 2.34 -0.45
N ALA A 128 -14.12 2.50 0.01
CA ALA A 128 -13.57 1.68 1.09
C ALA A 128 -14.17 2.02 2.47
N GLY A 129 -14.87 3.15 2.60
CA GLY A 129 -15.45 3.61 3.86
C GLY A 129 -14.38 4.02 4.89
N VAL A 130 -13.27 4.59 4.45
CA VAL A 130 -12.15 4.99 5.31
C VAL A 130 -11.90 6.50 5.26
N ALA A 131 -11.37 7.06 6.36
CA ALA A 131 -10.97 8.46 6.43
C ALA A 131 -9.49 8.61 6.08
N ALA A 132 -9.20 9.00 4.84
CA ALA A 132 -7.85 9.36 4.39
C ALA A 132 -7.89 10.76 3.77
N GLN A 133 -6.85 11.55 4.03
CA GLN A 133 -6.76 12.93 3.52
C GLN A 133 -5.84 12.97 2.31
N PHE A 134 -6.25 13.72 1.26
CA PHE A 134 -5.51 13.79 0.01
C PHE A 134 -5.31 15.23 -0.45
N ASP A 135 -4.08 15.55 -0.87
CA ASP A 135 -3.69 16.88 -1.35
C ASP A 135 -3.01 16.81 -2.72
N ILE A 136 -3.22 17.83 -3.55
CA ILE A 136 -2.45 18.01 -4.78
C ILE A 136 -1.14 18.71 -4.40
N LYS A 137 -0.04 17.96 -4.33
CA LYS A 137 1.30 18.50 -4.01
C LYS A 137 2.37 17.80 -4.84
N PRO A 138 3.28 18.53 -5.50
CA PRO A 138 4.48 17.94 -6.07
C PRO A 138 5.46 17.57 -4.94
N ILE A 139 6.38 16.64 -5.24
CA ILE A 139 7.36 16.15 -4.26
C ILE A 139 8.28 17.26 -3.71
N SER A 140 8.47 18.36 -4.44
CA SER A 140 9.24 19.53 -3.99
C SER A 140 8.61 20.28 -2.83
N ASP A 141 7.30 20.18 -2.67
CA ASP A 141 6.51 21.05 -1.78
C ASP A 141 5.93 20.30 -0.57
N ILE A 142 6.24 19.00 -0.47
CA ILE A 142 5.73 18.18 0.65
C ILE A 142 6.37 18.59 1.97
N THR A 143 5.55 18.58 3.00
CA THR A 143 5.93 18.77 4.42
C THR A 143 5.23 17.71 5.25
N PRO A 144 5.68 17.42 6.47
CA PRO A 144 4.96 16.54 7.37
C PRO A 144 3.51 17.00 7.53
N PRO A 145 2.54 16.09 7.37
CA PRO A 145 1.11 16.46 7.50
C PRO A 145 0.67 16.60 8.95
N THR A 146 1.49 16.18 9.90
CA THR A 146 1.29 16.28 11.35
C THR A 146 2.60 16.53 12.07
N ASP A 147 2.53 17.07 13.30
CA ASP A 147 3.70 17.24 14.18
C ASP A 147 4.19 15.90 14.75
N GLN A 148 3.33 14.89 14.81
CA GLN A 148 3.69 13.55 15.27
C GLN A 148 4.43 12.80 14.15
N PRO A 149 5.68 12.35 14.36
CA PRO A 149 6.37 11.51 13.41
C PRO A 149 5.66 10.15 13.17
N GLY A 150 5.74 9.68 11.95
CA GLY A 150 5.09 8.44 11.54
C GLY A 150 5.87 7.66 10.49
N LEU A 151 5.14 7.09 9.54
CA LEU A 151 5.68 6.36 8.40
C LEU A 151 5.41 7.10 7.09
N VAL A 152 6.45 7.47 6.37
CA VAL A 152 6.33 7.75 4.93
C VAL A 152 6.55 6.44 4.17
N ILE A 153 5.58 6.04 3.35
CA ILE A 153 5.74 4.88 2.46
C ILE A 153 5.20 5.21 1.07
N SER A 154 5.94 4.89 0.02
CA SER A 154 5.52 5.18 -1.34
C SER A 154 5.95 4.11 -2.34
N ASN A 155 5.20 4.03 -3.45
CA ASN A 155 5.53 3.28 -4.64
C ASN A 155 5.85 4.25 -5.80
N PRO A 156 7.02 4.90 -5.78
CA PRO A 156 7.37 5.87 -6.80
C PRO A 156 7.45 5.21 -8.19
N PRO A 157 7.36 5.96 -9.29
CA PRO A 157 7.51 5.39 -10.62
C PRO A 157 8.92 4.78 -10.79
N TYR A 158 9.00 3.57 -11.34
CA TYR A 158 10.22 2.82 -11.63
C TYR A 158 10.04 1.90 -12.85
N GLY A 159 11.14 1.31 -13.35
CA GLY A 159 11.15 0.23 -14.35
C GLY A 159 11.19 0.69 -15.80
N GLY A 160 11.32 -0.30 -16.70
CA GLY A 160 11.63 -0.13 -18.12
C GLY A 160 10.52 0.41 -19.02
N ARG A 161 9.36 0.76 -18.49
CA ARG A 161 8.26 1.39 -19.24
C ARG A 161 8.49 2.89 -19.52
N ILE A 162 9.52 3.48 -18.90
CA ILE A 162 9.93 4.87 -19.09
C ILE A 162 11.25 4.83 -19.88
N GLY A 163 11.21 5.18 -21.15
CA GLY A 163 12.37 5.10 -22.06
C GLY A 163 13.59 5.94 -21.65
N ASN A 164 13.38 7.00 -20.84
CA ASN A 164 14.47 7.82 -20.28
C ASN A 164 14.45 7.76 -18.76
N LYS A 165 15.48 7.18 -18.15
CA LYS A 165 15.61 7.05 -16.69
C LYS A 165 16.09 8.34 -15.99
N LYS A 166 16.67 9.32 -16.69
CA LYS A 166 17.20 10.55 -16.09
C LYS A 166 16.20 11.31 -15.22
N PRO A 167 14.93 11.54 -15.66
CA PRO A 167 13.95 12.20 -14.81
C PRO A 167 13.63 11.45 -13.51
N LEU A 168 13.74 10.12 -13.50
CA LEU A 168 13.51 9.32 -12.30
C LEU A 168 14.59 9.54 -11.25
N TYR A 169 15.86 9.61 -11.65
CA TYR A 169 16.94 9.93 -10.72
C TYR A 169 16.72 11.29 -10.05
N GLY A 170 16.29 12.32 -10.81
CA GLY A 170 15.93 13.62 -10.28
C GLY A 170 14.77 13.56 -9.27
N LEU A 171 13.72 12.80 -9.59
CA LEU A 171 12.59 12.59 -8.69
C LEU A 171 13.01 11.94 -7.36
N TYR A 172 13.79 10.86 -7.43
CA TYR A 172 14.25 10.15 -6.23
C TYR A 172 15.24 11.00 -5.40
N ALA A 173 16.10 11.76 -6.05
CA ALA A 173 17.01 12.69 -5.36
C ALA A 173 16.21 13.80 -4.64
N SER A 174 15.22 14.39 -5.31
CA SER A 174 14.32 15.39 -4.73
C SER A 174 13.55 14.82 -3.54
N PHE A 175 12.98 13.63 -3.69
CA PHE A 175 12.32 12.92 -2.59
C PHE A 175 13.25 12.75 -1.40
N GLY A 176 14.47 12.23 -1.61
CA GLY A 176 15.44 12.02 -0.53
C GLY A 176 15.86 13.31 0.15
N THR A 177 16.02 14.41 -0.61
CA THR A 177 16.33 15.73 -0.06
C THR A 177 15.21 16.21 0.85
N ARG A 178 13.94 16.14 0.39
CA ARG A 178 12.78 16.56 1.21
C ARG A 178 12.63 15.71 2.47
N MET A 179 12.83 14.39 2.37
CA MET A 179 12.78 13.52 3.55
C MET A 179 13.82 13.94 4.61
N LYS A 180 15.06 14.24 4.20
CA LYS A 180 16.12 14.64 5.12
C LYS A 180 15.93 16.04 5.71
N SER A 181 15.34 16.98 4.96
CA SER A 181 15.16 18.35 5.44
C SER A 181 13.91 18.56 6.29
N GLU A 182 12.80 17.88 5.97
CA GLU A 182 11.49 18.17 6.54
C GLU A 182 10.97 17.06 7.48
N PHE A 183 11.32 15.78 7.22
CA PHE A 183 10.71 14.64 7.88
C PHE A 183 11.58 14.07 9.02
N CYS A 184 12.13 14.96 9.86
CA CYS A 184 12.89 14.54 11.04
C CYS A 184 12.05 13.64 11.95
N GLY A 185 12.61 12.53 12.40
CA GLY A 185 11.95 11.53 13.23
C GLY A 185 11.00 10.58 12.49
N TRP A 186 10.69 10.83 11.22
CA TRP A 186 9.87 9.92 10.42
C TRP A 186 10.68 8.74 9.91
N ARG A 187 10.04 7.56 9.86
CA ARG A 187 10.57 6.41 9.12
C ARG A 187 10.17 6.56 7.65
N VAL A 188 11.07 6.20 6.74
CA VAL A 188 10.82 6.29 5.30
C VAL A 188 10.96 4.93 4.65
N ALA A 189 9.99 4.57 3.83
CA ALA A 189 9.99 3.34 3.05
C ALA A 189 9.62 3.62 1.58
N ILE A 190 10.30 2.95 0.66
CA ILE A 190 9.94 2.99 -0.76
C ILE A 190 9.93 1.57 -1.34
N VAL A 191 9.03 1.35 -2.29
CA VAL A 191 8.98 0.11 -3.07
C VAL A 191 9.55 0.39 -4.46
N THR A 192 10.57 -0.35 -4.86
CA THR A 192 11.16 -0.22 -6.21
C THR A 192 11.82 -1.52 -6.68
N SER A 193 11.84 -1.73 -8.00
CA SER A 193 12.61 -2.80 -8.65
C SER A 193 14.06 -2.38 -8.93
N GLU A 194 14.40 -1.10 -8.79
CA GLU A 194 15.67 -0.52 -9.22
C GLU A 194 16.51 -0.05 -8.01
N PRO A 195 17.52 -0.83 -7.57
CA PRO A 195 18.38 -0.45 -6.45
C PRO A 195 19.11 0.89 -6.66
N SER A 196 19.43 1.22 -7.91
CA SER A 196 20.09 2.48 -8.26
C SER A 196 19.20 3.70 -7.97
N LEU A 197 17.89 3.59 -8.15
CA LEU A 197 16.94 4.65 -7.81
C LEU A 197 16.81 4.81 -6.29
N ALA A 198 16.74 3.69 -5.54
CA ALA A 198 16.77 3.76 -4.08
C ALA A 198 18.04 4.48 -3.59
N LYS A 199 19.21 4.14 -4.12
CA LYS A 199 20.47 4.82 -3.79
C LYS A 199 20.47 6.31 -4.16
N ALA A 200 19.79 6.69 -5.24
CA ALA A 200 19.72 8.09 -5.68
C ALA A 200 19.00 9.01 -4.69
N THR A 201 18.18 8.48 -3.78
CA THR A 201 17.58 9.27 -2.69
C THR A 201 18.62 9.78 -1.68
N GLY A 202 19.76 9.10 -1.56
CA GLY A 202 20.75 9.36 -0.52
C GLY A 202 20.25 9.12 0.90
N LEU A 203 19.14 8.37 1.06
CA LEU A 203 18.61 7.99 2.38
C LEU A 203 19.39 6.82 2.98
N PRO A 204 19.52 6.75 4.32
CA PRO A 204 20.24 5.69 5.03
C PRO A 204 19.40 4.43 5.15
N PHE A 205 19.12 3.78 4.01
CA PHE A 205 18.33 2.55 4.02
C PHE A 205 19.03 1.40 4.73
N LEU A 206 18.26 0.64 5.49
CA LEU A 206 18.62 -0.66 6.01
C LEU A 206 18.82 -1.66 4.83
N PRO A 207 19.37 -2.85 5.07
CA PRO A 207 19.39 -3.91 4.06
C PRO A 207 17.99 -4.12 3.47
N ALA A 208 17.91 -4.14 2.14
CA ALA A 208 16.63 -4.25 1.43
C ALA A 208 15.88 -5.53 1.82
N GLY A 209 14.58 -5.44 1.93
CA GLY A 209 13.68 -6.56 2.17
C GLY A 209 13.74 -7.65 1.08
N PRO A 210 13.02 -8.75 1.25
CA PRO A 210 12.96 -9.84 0.29
C PRO A 210 12.43 -9.37 -1.08
N VAL A 211 12.72 -10.14 -2.10
CA VAL A 211 12.19 -9.92 -3.44
C VAL A 211 10.73 -10.38 -3.48
N VAL A 212 9.85 -9.49 -3.96
CA VAL A 212 8.41 -9.76 -4.10
C VAL A 212 7.98 -9.56 -5.55
N ALA A 213 7.15 -10.47 -6.06
CA ALA A 213 6.58 -10.35 -7.41
C ALA A 213 5.45 -9.30 -7.43
N HIS A 214 5.52 -8.36 -8.38
CA HIS A 214 4.51 -7.33 -8.59
C HIS A 214 4.27 -7.08 -10.08
N GLY A 215 3.14 -7.55 -10.61
CA GLY A 215 2.76 -7.32 -12.01
C GLY A 215 3.81 -7.76 -13.04
N GLY A 216 4.46 -8.90 -12.82
CA GLY A 216 5.50 -9.46 -13.71
C GLY A 216 6.91 -8.92 -13.47
N ILE A 217 7.09 -7.97 -12.55
CA ILE A 217 8.39 -7.45 -12.14
C ILE A 217 8.70 -7.82 -10.68
N LYS A 218 9.97 -7.80 -10.32
CA LYS A 218 10.45 -8.09 -8.97
C LYS A 218 10.76 -6.77 -8.26
N VAL A 219 10.10 -6.53 -7.12
CA VAL A 219 10.30 -5.31 -6.29
C VAL A 219 10.85 -5.67 -4.92
N ARG A 220 11.39 -4.68 -4.23
CA ARG A 220 11.84 -4.76 -2.84
C ARG A 220 11.37 -3.54 -2.06
N LEU A 221 11.13 -3.73 -0.78
CA LEU A 221 10.96 -2.65 0.18
C LEU A 221 12.34 -2.17 0.66
N TRP A 222 12.56 -0.87 0.58
CA TRP A 222 13.71 -0.16 1.13
C TRP A 222 13.22 0.73 2.25
N GLN A 223 13.77 0.62 3.45
CA GLN A 223 13.28 1.34 4.62
C GLN A 223 14.42 1.88 5.49
N THR A 224 14.17 3.01 6.17
CA THR A 224 15.10 3.62 7.11
C THR A 224 14.71 3.34 8.56
N LYS A 225 15.61 3.60 9.49
CA LYS A 225 15.24 3.97 10.85
C LYS A 225 14.63 5.38 10.84
N PRO A 226 14.10 5.91 11.97
CA PRO A 226 13.75 7.33 12.05
C PRO A 226 14.90 8.23 11.58
N LEU A 227 14.57 9.24 10.74
CA LEU A 227 15.55 10.18 10.17
C LEU A 227 16.01 11.22 11.20
#